data_06459ec75ab0e7c58725bc8f3068e1a6
#
_entry.id   06459ec75ab0e7c58725bc8f3068e1a6
#
_cell.length_a   1.000
_cell.length_b   1.000
_cell.length_c   1.000
_cell.angle_alpha   90.00
_cell.angle_beta   90.00
_cell.angle_gamma   90.00
#
_symmetry.space_group_name_H-M   'P 1'
#
loop_
_entity.id
_entity.type
_entity.pdbx_description
1 polymer ?
#
loop_
_entity_poly.entity_id
_entity_poly.type
_entity_poly.pdbx_seq_one_letter_code
_entity_poly.pdbx_strand_id
1 'polypeptide(L)'
;PSTYFADRTDLPEYVPVYSSMNPVESQIFAWVLHFRQLSYKLDYRENQTGVQRLKNIQEDIKTGKFKQAYLLYGEEAYLKQQYKRNLVKALNPDDDTMNFTRYEGKGIDVRELLSLCDTMPFFAERRVVLLEDTGFFKNKCEELADYMKALPDYLYLVFCESEVDKRSRMYKAVKACGSIGEFKQQDEKTLMRWAAGILGKNGRRITQRDVELLLTMTGTDMGNIRMELEKLITYTQGRDIVTAEDIEAVCTTQTANKIFDMVRAVTERNQKRALE
;
A
#
# COMPACT_ATOMS: atom_id res chain seq x y z
N PRO A 1 7.87 47.06 -17.58
CA PRO A 1 7.94 45.65 -17.76
C PRO A 1 8.16 44.98 -16.42
N SER A 2 7.14 44.62 -15.76
CA SER A 2 7.15 43.94 -14.48
C SER A 2 6.19 42.78 -14.54
N THR A 3 6.76 41.63 -14.40
CA THR A 3 6.12 40.31 -14.35
C THR A 3 5.26 40.17 -13.08
N TYR A 4 3.98 39.99 -13.25
CA TYR A 4 3.08 39.63 -12.16
C TYR A 4 3.09 38.10 -12.01
N PHE A 5 3.53 37.63 -10.84
CA PHE A 5 3.23 36.31 -10.32
C PHE A 5 1.83 36.38 -9.68
N ALA A 6 0.90 35.69 -10.27
CA ALA A 6 -0.43 35.51 -9.67
C ALA A 6 -0.40 34.39 -8.63
N ASP A 7 -0.47 34.83 -7.39
CA ASP A 7 -0.73 33.98 -6.23
C ASP A 7 -2.23 33.60 -6.24
N ARG A 8 -2.58 32.36 -6.53
CA ARG A 8 -3.95 31.86 -6.40
C ARG A 8 -4.06 30.98 -5.17
N THR A 9 -4.32 31.64 -4.07
CA THR A 9 -4.86 31.03 -2.84
C THR A 9 -6.37 31.25 -2.78
N ASP A 10 -7.13 30.61 -3.65
CA ASP A 10 -8.59 30.54 -3.52
C ASP A 10 -8.96 29.18 -2.90
N LEU A 11 -8.85 29.13 -1.57
CA LEU A 11 -9.56 28.13 -0.77
C LEU A 11 -10.84 28.80 -0.22
N PRO A 12 -12.01 28.14 -0.32
CA PRO A 12 -13.22 28.71 0.29
C PRO A 12 -13.03 28.87 1.79
N GLU A 13 -13.27 30.05 2.31
CA GLU A 13 -13.33 30.35 3.73
C GLU A 13 -14.44 29.52 4.38
N TYR A 14 -14.07 28.39 4.94
CA TYR A 14 -14.91 27.67 5.88
C TYR A 14 -14.64 28.25 7.26
N VAL A 15 -15.47 29.17 7.69
CA VAL A 15 -15.48 29.70 9.06
C VAL A 15 -16.13 28.62 9.93
N PRO A 16 -15.39 27.90 10.78
CA PRO A 16 -16.01 26.95 11.69
C PRO A 16 -16.57 27.70 12.92
N VAL A 17 -17.76 27.32 13.32
CA VAL A 17 -18.42 27.74 14.53
C VAL A 17 -17.64 27.24 15.74
N TYR A 18 -16.62 28.00 16.17
CA TYR A 18 -15.76 27.67 17.32
C TYR A 18 -16.44 27.95 18.69
N SER A 19 -17.65 28.50 18.72
CA SER A 19 -18.25 29.06 19.95
C SER A 19 -19.04 28.07 20.81
N SER A 20 -19.15 26.78 20.38
CA SER A 20 -19.96 25.79 21.10
C SER A 20 -19.28 24.46 21.43
N MET A 21 -17.99 24.34 21.15
CA MET A 21 -17.24 23.11 21.43
C MET A 21 -16.62 23.10 22.82
N ASN A 22 -16.75 21.98 23.54
CA ASN A 22 -16.07 21.81 24.81
C ASN A 22 -14.55 21.65 24.61
N PRO A 23 -13.72 21.81 25.65
CA PRO A 23 -12.23 21.73 25.50
C PRO A 23 -11.71 20.44 24.93
N VAL A 24 -12.38 19.31 25.12
CA VAL A 24 -12.02 18.00 24.58
C VAL A 24 -12.36 17.92 23.09
N GLU A 25 -13.52 18.42 22.70
CA GLU A 25 -13.92 18.47 21.28
C GLU A 25 -13.02 19.41 20.48
N SER A 26 -12.62 20.55 21.03
CA SER A 26 -11.71 21.49 20.37
C SER A 26 -10.30 20.89 20.22
N GLN A 27 -9.81 20.12 21.19
CA GLN A 27 -8.55 19.40 21.08
C GLN A 27 -8.61 18.29 20.02
N ILE A 28 -9.70 17.52 19.99
CA ILE A 28 -9.92 16.47 18.99
C ILE A 28 -10.01 17.09 17.59
N PHE A 29 -10.73 18.20 17.44
CA PHE A 29 -10.89 18.90 16.18
C PHE A 29 -9.60 19.55 15.70
N ALA A 30 -8.84 20.20 16.58
CA ALA A 30 -7.51 20.73 16.28
C ALA A 30 -6.53 19.60 15.89
N TRP A 31 -6.63 18.44 16.55
CA TRP A 31 -5.83 17.27 16.22
C TRP A 31 -6.20 16.70 14.84
N VAL A 32 -7.50 16.60 14.52
CA VAL A 32 -7.99 16.16 13.20
C VAL A 32 -7.54 17.12 12.08
N LEU A 33 -7.63 18.44 12.32
CA LEU A 33 -7.14 19.44 11.35
C LEU A 33 -5.62 19.41 11.22
N HIS A 34 -4.89 19.28 12.33
CA HIS A 34 -3.43 19.12 12.33
C HIS A 34 -3.02 17.81 11.65
N PHE A 35 -3.76 16.73 11.86
CA PHE A 35 -3.59 15.44 11.20
C PHE A 35 -3.86 15.53 9.69
N ARG A 36 -4.87 16.28 9.29
CA ARG A 36 -5.20 16.53 7.88
C ARG A 36 -4.10 17.36 7.19
N GLN A 37 -3.56 18.35 7.90
CA GLN A 37 -2.48 19.23 7.41
C GLN A 37 -1.11 18.54 7.43
N LEU A 38 -0.84 17.68 8.43
CA LEU A 38 0.34 16.81 8.49
C LEU A 38 0.30 15.70 7.44
N SER A 39 -0.85 15.13 7.18
CA SER A 39 -1.04 14.16 6.09
C SER A 39 -0.64 14.75 4.72
N TYR A 40 -0.87 16.04 4.50
CA TYR A 40 -0.42 16.76 3.30
C TYR A 40 1.06 17.13 3.30
N LYS A 41 1.66 17.40 4.47
CA LYS A 41 3.07 17.87 4.56
C LYS A 41 4.09 16.74 4.79
N LEU A 42 3.71 15.63 5.40
CA LEU A 42 4.61 14.49 5.65
C LEU A 42 4.74 13.54 4.46
N ASP A 43 3.82 13.58 3.50
CA ASP A 43 3.98 12.95 2.18
C ASP A 43 5.18 13.52 1.39
N TYR A 44 5.79 14.59 1.86
CA TYR A 44 6.76 15.37 1.07
C TYR A 44 8.23 15.19 1.46
N ARG A 45 8.60 14.50 2.55
CA ARG A 45 9.99 14.55 3.04
C ARG A 45 10.75 13.25 3.29
N GLU A 46 10.13 12.09 3.31
CA GLU A 46 10.88 10.84 3.57
C GLU A 46 10.71 9.82 2.45
N ASN A 47 11.82 9.53 1.78
CA ASN A 47 12.00 8.60 0.67
C ASN A 47 11.48 9.06 -0.71
N GLN A 48 11.98 10.15 -1.22
CA GLN A 48 11.63 10.70 -2.55
C GLN A 48 11.67 9.68 -3.70
N THR A 49 12.46 8.63 -3.64
CA THR A 49 12.56 7.66 -4.74
C THR A 49 11.52 6.53 -4.66
N GLY A 50 11.25 6.00 -3.49
CA GLY A 50 10.27 4.90 -3.31
C GLY A 50 8.83 5.40 -3.35
N VAL A 51 8.53 6.43 -2.58
CA VAL A 51 7.21 7.08 -2.54
C VAL A 51 6.82 7.67 -3.90
N GLN A 52 7.77 8.28 -4.61
CA GLN A 52 7.51 8.82 -5.96
C GLN A 52 7.18 7.72 -6.97
N ARG A 53 7.81 6.56 -6.88
CA ARG A 53 7.52 5.42 -7.76
C ARG A 53 6.13 4.82 -7.51
N LEU A 54 5.72 4.73 -6.24
CA LEU A 54 4.36 4.29 -5.90
C LEU A 54 3.30 5.29 -6.37
N LYS A 55 3.60 6.60 -6.27
CA LYS A 55 2.76 7.67 -6.85
C LYS A 55 2.62 7.52 -8.35
N ASN A 56 3.69 7.21 -9.07
CA ASN A 56 3.65 6.99 -10.51
C ASN A 56 2.72 5.82 -10.88
N ILE A 57 2.80 4.68 -10.17
CA ILE A 57 1.89 3.54 -10.40
C ILE A 57 0.43 3.94 -10.12
N GLN A 58 0.18 4.71 -9.06
CA GLN A 58 -1.17 5.20 -8.76
C GLN A 58 -1.68 6.18 -9.84
N GLU A 59 -0.80 7.00 -10.37
CA GLU A 59 -1.12 7.94 -11.46
C GLU A 59 -1.42 7.18 -12.75
N ASP A 60 -0.60 6.17 -13.09
CA ASP A 60 -0.84 5.30 -14.24
C ASP A 60 -2.24 4.63 -14.14
N ILE A 61 -2.59 4.11 -12.95
CA ILE A 61 -3.91 3.52 -12.69
C ILE A 61 -5.04 4.54 -12.84
N LYS A 62 -4.86 5.78 -12.36
CA LYS A 62 -5.89 6.83 -12.43
C LYS A 62 -6.08 7.39 -13.83
N THR A 63 -4.98 7.54 -14.56
CA THR A 63 -4.99 8.16 -15.90
C THR A 63 -5.21 7.18 -17.04
N GLY A 64 -5.06 5.87 -16.78
CA GLY A 64 -5.08 4.84 -17.81
C GLY A 64 -3.86 4.83 -18.74
N LYS A 65 -2.81 5.60 -18.40
CA LYS A 65 -1.55 5.66 -19.17
C LYS A 65 -0.53 4.68 -18.60
N PHE A 66 -0.66 3.43 -18.99
CA PHE A 66 0.16 2.37 -18.44
C PHE A 66 1.54 2.27 -19.10
N LYS A 67 2.52 1.82 -18.30
CA LYS A 67 3.81 1.32 -18.78
C LYS A 67 3.67 -0.15 -19.15
N GLN A 68 4.53 -0.64 -20.05
CA GLN A 68 4.48 -2.03 -20.52
C GLN A 68 4.97 -3.04 -19.46
N ALA A 69 5.74 -2.60 -18.46
CA ALA A 69 6.21 -3.47 -17.40
C ALA A 69 6.08 -2.83 -16.02
N TYR A 70 5.65 -3.63 -15.05
CA TYR A 70 5.58 -3.26 -13.65
C TYR A 70 6.28 -4.30 -12.78
N LEU A 71 7.08 -3.85 -11.81
CA LEU A 71 7.66 -4.70 -10.79
C LEU A 71 7.19 -4.23 -9.41
N LEU A 72 6.44 -5.09 -8.72
CA LEU A 72 5.96 -4.88 -7.35
C LEU A 72 6.74 -5.84 -6.45
N TYR A 73 7.51 -5.33 -5.48
CA TYR A 73 8.29 -6.18 -4.61
C TYR A 73 8.49 -5.54 -3.22
N GLY A 74 8.86 -6.35 -2.25
CA GLY A 74 9.15 -5.90 -0.89
C GLY A 74 8.38 -6.69 0.18
N GLU A 75 8.66 -6.33 1.42
CA GLU A 75 8.22 -7.05 2.62
C GLU A 75 6.75 -6.79 2.98
N GLU A 76 6.23 -5.59 2.65
CA GLU A 76 4.85 -5.21 2.98
C GLU A 76 3.85 -5.91 2.02
N ALA A 77 3.45 -7.10 2.43
CA ALA A 77 2.61 -7.98 1.61
C ALA A 77 1.23 -7.38 1.33
N TYR A 78 0.61 -6.73 2.32
CA TYR A 78 -0.73 -6.16 2.17
C TYR A 78 -0.78 -5.07 1.10
N LEU A 79 0.12 -4.10 1.16
CA LEU A 79 0.18 -3.02 0.16
C LEU A 79 0.54 -3.57 -1.22
N LYS A 80 1.51 -4.49 -1.30
CA LYS A 80 1.91 -5.15 -2.56
C LYS A 80 0.71 -5.82 -3.23
N GLN A 81 -0.09 -6.59 -2.48
CA GLN A 81 -1.29 -7.25 -2.99
C GLN A 81 -2.38 -6.25 -3.38
N GLN A 82 -2.54 -5.17 -2.63
CA GLN A 82 -3.52 -4.14 -2.95
C GLN A 82 -3.16 -3.43 -4.27
N TYR A 83 -1.90 -3.04 -4.44
CA TYR A 83 -1.42 -2.42 -5.67
C TYR A 83 -1.51 -3.37 -6.86
N LYS A 84 -1.12 -4.64 -6.68
CA LYS A 84 -1.29 -5.68 -7.70
C LYS A 84 -2.73 -5.78 -8.18
N ARG A 85 -3.69 -5.95 -7.25
CA ARG A 85 -5.12 -6.04 -7.60
C ARG A 85 -5.61 -4.82 -8.35
N ASN A 86 -5.28 -3.63 -7.87
CA ASN A 86 -5.71 -2.38 -8.49
C ASN A 86 -5.11 -2.20 -9.89
N LEU A 87 -3.83 -2.56 -10.07
CA LEU A 87 -3.14 -2.47 -11.36
C LEU A 87 -3.70 -3.48 -12.36
N VAL A 88 -3.87 -4.75 -11.96
CA VAL A 88 -4.44 -5.79 -12.81
C VAL A 88 -5.87 -5.43 -13.21
N LYS A 89 -6.70 -4.97 -12.26
CA LYS A 89 -8.07 -4.53 -12.55
C LYS A 89 -8.11 -3.34 -13.53
N ALA A 90 -7.16 -2.43 -13.45
CA ALA A 90 -7.09 -1.28 -14.35
C ALA A 90 -6.56 -1.66 -15.75
N LEU A 91 -5.68 -2.66 -15.83
CA LEU A 91 -5.17 -3.20 -17.09
C LEU A 91 -6.19 -4.11 -17.79
N ASN A 92 -7.00 -4.85 -17.01
CA ASN A 92 -8.01 -5.79 -17.44
C ASN A 92 -9.35 -5.48 -16.75
N PRO A 93 -10.04 -4.39 -17.13
CA PRO A 93 -11.25 -3.91 -16.44
C PRO A 93 -12.44 -4.87 -16.58
N ASP A 94 -12.50 -5.60 -17.68
CA ASP A 94 -13.62 -6.50 -18.03
C ASP A 94 -13.42 -7.93 -17.49
N ASP A 95 -12.36 -8.15 -16.70
CA ASP A 95 -11.94 -9.47 -16.20
C ASP A 95 -11.83 -10.52 -17.35
N ASP A 96 -11.32 -10.07 -18.51
CA ASP A 96 -11.11 -10.90 -19.67
C ASP A 96 -10.09 -12.00 -19.40
N THR A 97 -10.51 -13.25 -19.48
CA THR A 97 -9.69 -14.44 -19.23
C THR A 97 -8.93 -14.92 -20.48
N MET A 98 -9.32 -14.48 -21.67
CA MET A 98 -8.66 -14.87 -22.93
C MET A 98 -7.32 -14.15 -23.12
N ASN A 99 -7.25 -12.90 -22.65
CA ASN A 99 -6.09 -12.04 -22.81
C ASN A 99 -5.35 -11.78 -21.48
N PHE A 100 -5.76 -12.45 -20.41
CA PHE A 100 -5.11 -12.44 -19.11
C PHE A 100 -4.51 -13.80 -18.79
N THR A 101 -3.21 -13.84 -18.48
CA THR A 101 -2.54 -15.08 -18.07
C THR A 101 -1.78 -14.84 -16.78
N ARG A 102 -1.88 -15.78 -15.84
CA ARG A 102 -1.16 -15.76 -14.57
C ARG A 102 -0.20 -16.92 -14.48
N TYR A 103 1.04 -16.62 -14.19
CA TYR A 103 2.08 -17.58 -13.83
C TYR A 103 2.49 -17.37 -12.37
N GLU A 104 2.69 -18.46 -11.64
CA GLU A 104 3.07 -18.41 -10.23
C GLU A 104 4.14 -19.45 -9.93
N GLY A 105 5.16 -19.05 -9.16
CA GLY A 105 6.21 -19.94 -8.68
C GLY A 105 7.40 -20.06 -9.65
N LYS A 106 8.38 -20.83 -9.19
CA LYS A 106 9.63 -21.07 -9.92
C LYS A 106 9.46 -22.18 -10.94
N GLY A 107 10.28 -22.16 -11.99
CA GLY A 107 10.31 -23.24 -13.01
C GLY A 107 9.43 -22.96 -14.23
N ILE A 108 9.01 -21.71 -14.42
CA ILE A 108 8.31 -21.28 -15.64
C ILE A 108 9.27 -21.43 -16.84
N ASP A 109 8.80 -22.11 -17.89
CA ASP A 109 9.53 -22.17 -19.15
C ASP A 109 9.51 -20.80 -19.83
N VAL A 110 10.70 -20.18 -19.92
CA VAL A 110 10.84 -18.83 -20.48
C VAL A 110 10.44 -18.80 -21.97
N ARG A 111 10.71 -19.88 -22.72
CA ARG A 111 10.39 -19.93 -24.15
C ARG A 111 8.87 -19.99 -24.37
N GLU A 112 8.19 -20.80 -23.56
CA GLU A 112 6.72 -20.85 -23.58
C GLU A 112 6.12 -19.50 -23.19
N LEU A 113 6.64 -18.86 -22.15
CA LEU A 113 6.24 -17.51 -21.74
C LEU A 113 6.42 -16.50 -22.87
N LEU A 114 7.59 -16.49 -23.54
CA LEU A 114 7.85 -15.56 -24.64
C LEU A 114 6.94 -15.83 -25.84
N SER A 115 6.70 -17.11 -26.18
CA SER A 115 5.74 -17.49 -27.24
C SER A 115 4.32 -16.98 -26.93
N LEU A 116 3.89 -17.06 -25.67
CA LEU A 116 2.62 -16.48 -25.24
C LEU A 116 2.61 -14.95 -25.38
N CYS A 117 3.70 -14.30 -24.97
CA CYS A 117 3.83 -12.84 -25.05
C CYS A 117 3.78 -12.31 -26.48
N ASP A 118 4.29 -13.08 -27.45
CA ASP A 118 4.27 -12.75 -28.89
C ASP A 118 2.90 -13.00 -29.53
N THR A 119 1.99 -13.67 -28.82
CA THR A 119 0.63 -13.90 -29.34
C THR A 119 -0.20 -12.63 -29.20
N MET A 120 -0.76 -12.14 -30.32
CA MET A 120 -1.65 -10.98 -30.32
C MET A 120 -2.88 -11.22 -29.43
N PRO A 121 -3.40 -10.18 -28.75
CA PRO A 121 -4.63 -10.29 -27.99
C PRO A 121 -5.82 -10.64 -28.89
N PHE A 122 -6.73 -11.45 -28.36
CA PHE A 122 -7.93 -11.90 -29.06
C PHE A 122 -9.08 -10.93 -28.78
N PHE A 123 -9.52 -10.21 -29.78
CA PHE A 123 -10.58 -9.19 -29.70
C PHE A 123 -10.41 -8.15 -28.56
N ALA A 124 -9.17 -7.84 -28.18
CA ALA A 124 -8.85 -6.86 -27.15
C ALA A 124 -7.63 -6.02 -27.56
N GLU A 125 -7.47 -4.87 -26.91
CA GLU A 125 -6.31 -3.98 -27.16
C GLU A 125 -5.05 -4.44 -26.43
N ARG A 126 -5.22 -5.26 -25.38
CA ARG A 126 -4.13 -5.57 -24.43
C ARG A 126 -4.07 -7.05 -24.12
N ARG A 127 -2.85 -7.53 -23.99
CA ARG A 127 -2.54 -8.81 -23.35
C ARG A 127 -1.83 -8.52 -22.03
N VAL A 128 -2.34 -9.07 -20.94
CA VAL A 128 -1.81 -8.87 -19.59
C VAL A 128 -1.25 -10.19 -19.06
N VAL A 129 0.01 -10.18 -18.66
CA VAL A 129 0.65 -11.35 -18.05
C VAL A 129 1.11 -10.99 -16.64
N LEU A 130 0.53 -11.66 -15.65
CA LEU A 130 0.88 -11.54 -14.25
C LEU A 130 1.85 -12.65 -13.87
N LEU A 131 3.00 -12.27 -13.33
CA LEU A 131 4.10 -13.16 -12.95
C LEU A 131 4.39 -13.00 -11.46
N GLU A 132 4.16 -14.06 -10.66
CA GLU A 132 4.26 -14.01 -9.21
C GLU A 132 5.33 -14.99 -8.70
N ASP A 133 6.25 -14.50 -7.87
CA ASP A 133 7.30 -15.26 -7.19
C ASP A 133 8.10 -16.19 -8.13
N THR A 134 8.34 -15.72 -9.34
CA THR A 134 9.01 -16.49 -10.42
C THR A 134 10.49 -16.69 -10.19
N GLY A 135 11.10 -15.80 -9.39
CA GLY A 135 12.53 -15.79 -9.13
C GLY A 135 13.38 -15.24 -10.29
N PHE A 136 12.81 -14.70 -11.35
CA PHE A 136 13.53 -14.11 -12.48
C PHE A 136 14.42 -12.91 -12.09
N PHE A 137 14.12 -12.27 -10.99
CA PHE A 137 14.90 -11.14 -10.48
C PHE A 137 16.04 -11.56 -9.53
N LYS A 138 16.07 -12.82 -9.11
CA LYS A 138 17.13 -13.41 -8.28
C LYS A 138 18.06 -14.28 -9.12
N ASN A 139 17.50 -15.07 -10.02
CA ASN A 139 18.21 -15.95 -10.93
C ASN A 139 18.51 -15.25 -12.25
N LYS A 140 19.50 -15.72 -12.99
CA LYS A 140 19.79 -15.20 -14.32
C LYS A 140 18.68 -15.61 -15.28
N CYS A 141 18.03 -14.63 -15.90
CA CYS A 141 17.03 -14.82 -16.95
C CYS A 141 17.36 -13.82 -18.08
N GLU A 142 18.34 -14.20 -18.91
CA GLU A 142 18.87 -13.31 -19.93
C GLU A 142 17.91 -13.16 -21.10
N GLU A 143 17.28 -14.25 -21.53
CA GLU A 143 16.32 -14.26 -22.64
C GLU A 143 15.17 -13.29 -22.40
N LEU A 144 14.53 -13.37 -21.23
CA LEU A 144 13.43 -12.45 -20.85
C LEU A 144 13.94 -11.00 -20.70
N ALA A 145 15.14 -10.80 -20.13
CA ALA A 145 15.71 -9.46 -19.99
C ALA A 145 16.02 -8.81 -21.35
N ASP A 146 16.41 -9.59 -22.34
CA ASP A 146 16.63 -9.10 -23.71
C ASP A 146 15.31 -8.84 -24.41
N TYR A 147 14.30 -9.68 -24.22
CA TYR A 147 12.93 -9.48 -24.73
C TYR A 147 12.29 -8.17 -24.23
N MET A 148 12.55 -7.82 -22.97
CA MET A 148 12.07 -6.57 -22.38
C MET A 148 12.54 -5.28 -23.09
N LYS A 149 13.54 -5.37 -23.98
CA LYS A 149 14.04 -4.20 -24.72
C LYS A 149 13.13 -3.78 -25.87
N ALA A 150 12.30 -4.71 -26.36
CA ALA A 150 11.41 -4.47 -27.49
C ALA A 150 10.08 -5.22 -27.29
N LEU A 151 9.33 -4.81 -26.26
CA LEU A 151 8.00 -5.37 -25.97
C LEU A 151 7.01 -4.94 -27.04
N PRO A 152 6.11 -5.85 -27.48
CA PRO A 152 4.98 -5.47 -28.33
C PRO A 152 4.08 -4.44 -27.62
N ASP A 153 3.51 -3.49 -28.36
CA ASP A 153 2.71 -2.39 -27.80
C ASP A 153 1.46 -2.85 -27.04
N TYR A 154 0.92 -4.00 -27.38
CA TYR A 154 -0.23 -4.60 -26.74
C TYR A 154 0.09 -5.34 -25.43
N LEU A 155 1.38 -5.62 -25.14
CA LEU A 155 1.78 -6.48 -24.04
C LEU A 155 2.06 -5.69 -22.76
N TYR A 156 1.45 -6.14 -21.66
CA TYR A 156 1.66 -5.61 -20.32
C TYR A 156 2.10 -6.71 -19.36
N LEU A 157 3.29 -6.56 -18.78
CA LEU A 157 3.90 -7.50 -17.85
C LEU A 157 3.81 -6.94 -16.43
N VAL A 158 3.21 -7.70 -15.52
CA VAL A 158 3.14 -7.34 -14.09
C VAL A 158 3.90 -8.40 -13.29
N PHE A 159 5.03 -8.03 -12.74
CA PHE A 159 5.83 -8.87 -11.86
C PHE A 159 5.50 -8.55 -10.41
N CYS A 160 5.21 -9.57 -9.61
CA CYS A 160 4.99 -9.46 -8.18
C CYS A 160 5.93 -10.43 -7.46
N GLU A 161 7.03 -9.94 -6.93
CA GLU A 161 8.12 -10.76 -6.39
C GLU A 161 8.32 -10.52 -4.89
N SER A 162 8.73 -11.56 -4.18
CA SER A 162 9.11 -11.44 -2.77
C SER A 162 10.57 -10.99 -2.64
N GLU A 163 11.47 -11.52 -3.49
CA GLU A 163 12.90 -11.24 -3.45
C GLU A 163 13.41 -10.72 -4.80
N VAL A 164 14.16 -9.62 -4.77
CA VAL A 164 14.69 -8.96 -5.97
C VAL A 164 16.15 -8.55 -5.76
N ASP A 165 17.04 -8.98 -6.66
CA ASP A 165 18.39 -8.39 -6.78
C ASP A 165 18.32 -7.15 -7.69
N LYS A 166 18.50 -5.98 -7.11
CA LYS A 166 18.49 -4.69 -7.82
C LYS A 166 19.64 -4.55 -8.84
N ARG A 167 20.64 -5.44 -8.79
CA ARG A 167 21.77 -5.48 -9.73
C ARG A 167 21.48 -6.35 -10.95
N SER A 168 20.44 -7.20 -10.89
CA SER A 168 20.08 -8.13 -11.95
C SER A 168 19.77 -7.42 -13.27
N ARG A 169 19.96 -8.13 -14.39
CA ARG A 169 19.61 -7.62 -15.74
C ARG A 169 18.11 -7.38 -15.84
N MET A 170 17.27 -8.26 -15.27
CA MET A 170 15.82 -8.13 -15.25
C MET A 170 15.37 -6.84 -14.54
N TYR A 171 15.96 -6.52 -13.38
CA TYR A 171 15.64 -5.27 -12.68
C TYR A 171 15.96 -4.03 -13.52
N LYS A 172 17.12 -4.04 -14.18
CA LYS A 172 17.53 -2.93 -15.07
C LYS A 172 16.63 -2.84 -16.30
N ALA A 173 16.20 -3.96 -16.87
CA ALA A 173 15.29 -4.01 -18.00
C ALA A 173 13.92 -3.40 -17.64
N VAL A 174 13.29 -3.85 -16.54
CA VAL A 174 12.03 -3.27 -16.08
C VAL A 174 12.17 -1.78 -15.75
N LYS A 175 13.32 -1.37 -15.17
CA LYS A 175 13.57 0.05 -14.88
C LYS A 175 13.64 0.92 -16.14
N ALA A 176 14.04 0.36 -17.26
CA ALA A 176 14.18 1.09 -18.53
C ALA A 176 12.83 1.28 -19.24
N CYS A 177 11.94 0.27 -19.24
CA CYS A 177 10.68 0.29 -20.01
C CYS A 177 9.42 0.41 -19.14
N GLY A 178 9.56 0.34 -17.80
CA GLY A 178 8.43 0.20 -16.90
C GLY A 178 8.50 1.02 -15.63
N SER A 179 7.72 0.59 -14.64
CA SER A 179 7.63 1.20 -13.32
C SER A 179 7.92 0.17 -12.22
N ILE A 180 8.57 0.61 -11.14
CA ILE A 180 8.99 -0.27 -10.04
C ILE A 180 8.42 0.28 -8.74
N GLY A 181 7.64 -0.56 -8.01
CA GLY A 181 7.14 -0.30 -6.67
C GLY A 181 7.87 -1.14 -5.64
N GLU A 182 8.54 -0.50 -4.69
CA GLU A 182 9.15 -1.16 -3.52
C GLU A 182 8.27 -0.93 -2.29
N PHE A 183 7.75 -2.00 -1.71
CA PHE A 183 6.84 -1.97 -0.56
C PHE A 183 7.63 -2.37 0.69
N LYS A 184 8.11 -1.37 1.39
CA LYS A 184 8.81 -1.55 2.67
C LYS A 184 7.82 -1.65 3.81
N GLN A 185 8.23 -2.35 4.87
CA GLN A 185 7.49 -2.38 6.11
C GLN A 185 7.24 -0.95 6.62
N GLN A 186 6.04 -0.69 7.10
CA GLN A 186 5.63 0.64 7.52
C GLN A 186 6.01 0.87 8.98
N ASP A 187 6.38 2.11 9.30
CA ASP A 187 6.59 2.51 10.69
C ASP A 187 5.26 2.64 11.45
N GLU A 188 5.34 2.58 12.76
CA GLU A 188 4.17 2.64 13.65
C GLU A 188 3.35 3.92 13.45
N LYS A 189 4.01 5.07 13.27
CA LYS A 189 3.34 6.35 13.01
C LYS A 189 2.53 6.34 11.70
N THR A 190 3.08 5.68 10.68
CA THR A 190 2.41 5.53 9.38
C THR A 190 1.23 4.56 9.51
N LEU A 191 1.39 3.45 10.25
CA LEU A 191 0.31 2.50 10.54
C LEU A 191 -0.82 3.17 11.30
N MET A 192 -0.52 3.96 12.34
CA MET A 192 -1.53 4.71 13.09
C MET A 192 -2.34 5.66 12.21
N ARG A 193 -1.66 6.44 11.37
CA ARG A 193 -2.32 7.35 10.41
C ARG A 193 -3.18 6.60 9.42
N TRP A 194 -2.68 5.49 8.91
CA TRP A 194 -3.40 4.65 7.97
C TRP A 194 -4.66 4.04 8.60
N ALA A 195 -4.56 3.49 9.82
CA ALA A 195 -5.69 2.94 10.57
C ALA A 195 -6.77 4.00 10.85
N ALA A 196 -6.37 5.16 11.39
CA ALA A 196 -7.27 6.29 11.61
C ALA A 196 -7.92 6.80 10.30
N GLY A 197 -7.15 6.81 9.20
CA GLY A 197 -7.66 7.18 7.88
C GLY A 197 -8.72 6.22 7.33
N ILE A 198 -8.58 4.91 7.58
CA ILE A 198 -9.59 3.91 7.21
C ILE A 198 -10.87 4.12 8.01
N LEU A 199 -10.77 4.28 9.33
CA LEU A 199 -11.91 4.56 10.18
C LEU A 199 -12.61 5.86 9.77
N GLY A 200 -11.85 6.93 9.51
CA GLY A 200 -12.36 8.21 9.04
C GLY A 200 -13.14 8.14 7.73
N LYS A 201 -12.68 7.34 6.76
CA LYS A 201 -13.40 7.08 5.50
C LYS A 201 -14.74 6.37 5.71
N ASN A 202 -14.89 5.65 6.81
CA ASN A 202 -16.11 4.95 7.19
C ASN A 202 -16.95 5.74 8.23
N GLY A 203 -16.68 7.05 8.38
CA GLY A 203 -17.41 7.92 9.28
C GLY A 203 -17.14 7.68 10.76
N ARG A 204 -16.01 7.05 11.10
CA ARG A 204 -15.60 6.74 12.48
C ARG A 204 -14.41 7.60 12.87
N ARG A 205 -14.44 8.08 14.11
CA ARG A 205 -13.34 8.80 14.75
C ARG A 205 -12.71 7.91 15.82
N ILE A 206 -11.42 8.05 16.02
CA ILE A 206 -10.65 7.33 17.02
C ILE A 206 -9.61 8.26 17.62
N THR A 207 -9.33 8.14 18.91
CA THR A 207 -8.27 8.93 19.55
C THR A 207 -6.88 8.34 19.24
N GLN A 208 -5.84 9.15 19.39
CA GLN A 208 -4.46 8.67 19.22
C GLN A 208 -4.15 7.51 20.17
N ARG A 209 -4.54 7.64 21.45
CA ARG A 209 -4.33 6.62 22.47
C ARG A 209 -5.02 5.29 22.10
N ASP A 210 -6.21 5.35 21.54
CA ASP A 210 -6.95 4.16 21.17
C ASP A 210 -6.35 3.50 19.90
N VAL A 211 -5.80 4.29 18.97
CA VAL A 211 -5.03 3.71 17.84
C VAL A 211 -3.74 3.02 18.34
N GLU A 212 -3.05 3.60 19.32
CA GLU A 212 -1.88 2.97 19.95
C GLU A 212 -2.27 1.64 20.63
N LEU A 213 -3.40 1.62 21.35
CA LEU A 213 -3.96 0.39 21.93
C LEU A 213 -4.28 -0.64 20.83
N LEU A 214 -4.93 -0.22 19.75
CA LEU A 214 -5.21 -1.10 18.61
C LEU A 214 -3.93 -1.75 18.08
N LEU A 215 -2.88 -0.97 17.81
CA LEU A 215 -1.62 -1.51 17.30
C LEU A 215 -0.91 -2.41 18.31
N THR A 216 -1.02 -2.12 19.59
CA THR A 216 -0.49 -2.98 20.66
C THR A 216 -1.16 -4.36 20.63
N MET A 217 -2.46 -4.43 20.41
CA MET A 217 -3.21 -5.68 20.36
C MET A 217 -3.01 -6.44 19.03
N THR A 218 -3.04 -5.72 17.91
CA THR A 218 -3.03 -6.32 16.57
C THR A 218 -1.64 -6.54 15.99
N GLY A 219 -0.62 -5.84 16.51
CA GLY A 219 0.73 -5.80 15.95
C GLY A 219 0.84 -4.87 14.76
N THR A 220 1.94 -5.03 14.00
CA THR A 220 2.32 -4.14 12.90
C THR A 220 2.00 -4.72 11.50
N ASP A 221 1.41 -5.89 11.42
CA ASP A 221 0.97 -6.47 10.15
C ASP A 221 -0.26 -5.74 9.61
N MET A 222 -0.12 -5.10 8.45
CA MET A 222 -1.20 -4.30 7.85
C MET A 222 -2.43 -5.12 7.47
N GLY A 223 -2.25 -6.39 7.09
CA GLY A 223 -3.36 -7.28 6.76
C GLY A 223 -4.20 -7.59 8.00
N ASN A 224 -3.53 -7.90 9.10
CA ASN A 224 -4.18 -8.13 10.39
C ASN A 224 -4.88 -6.87 10.91
N ILE A 225 -4.19 -5.73 10.94
CA ILE A 225 -4.80 -4.44 11.33
C ILE A 225 -6.04 -4.17 10.48
N ARG A 226 -5.99 -4.44 9.17
CA ARG A 226 -7.13 -4.24 8.28
C ARG A 226 -8.34 -5.09 8.66
N MET A 227 -8.14 -6.36 8.97
CA MET A 227 -9.22 -7.25 9.42
C MET A 227 -9.85 -6.76 10.73
N GLU A 228 -9.02 -6.35 11.69
CA GLU A 228 -9.52 -5.83 12.97
C GLU A 228 -10.29 -4.50 12.79
N LEU A 229 -9.82 -3.63 11.90
CA LEU A 229 -10.53 -2.40 11.55
C LEU A 229 -11.90 -2.67 10.92
N GLU A 230 -12.03 -3.69 10.06
CA GLU A 230 -13.32 -4.07 9.46
C GLU A 230 -14.31 -4.57 10.51
N LYS A 231 -13.83 -5.35 11.48
CA LYS A 231 -14.65 -5.77 12.63
C LYS A 231 -15.12 -4.58 13.46
N LEU A 232 -14.19 -3.65 13.78
CA LEU A 232 -14.52 -2.43 14.52
C LEU A 232 -15.53 -1.55 13.79
N ILE A 233 -15.38 -1.34 12.48
CA ILE A 233 -16.32 -0.57 11.66
C ILE A 233 -17.71 -1.18 11.72
N THR A 234 -17.81 -2.51 11.65
CA THR A 234 -19.07 -3.23 11.71
C THR A 234 -19.68 -3.17 13.12
N TYR A 235 -18.88 -3.41 14.15
CA TYR A 235 -19.32 -3.41 15.54
C TYR A 235 -19.82 -2.03 16.00
N THR A 236 -19.16 -0.96 15.54
CA THR A 236 -19.53 0.42 15.88
C THR A 236 -20.57 1.02 14.91
N GLN A 237 -21.30 0.18 14.16
CA GLN A 237 -22.34 0.68 13.26
C GLN A 237 -23.39 1.51 14.01
N GLY A 238 -23.68 2.72 13.50
CA GLY A 238 -24.57 3.68 14.14
C GLY A 238 -23.91 4.59 15.19
N ARG A 239 -22.61 4.45 15.44
CA ARG A 239 -21.82 5.33 16.32
C ARG A 239 -20.68 5.98 15.55
N ASP A 240 -20.29 7.19 15.91
CA ASP A 240 -19.23 7.97 15.23
C ASP A 240 -17.85 7.78 15.85
N ILE A 241 -17.77 7.23 17.06
CA ILE A 241 -16.53 7.12 17.83
C ILE A 241 -16.23 5.64 18.12
N VAL A 242 -14.99 5.27 17.93
CA VAL A 242 -14.41 3.99 18.38
C VAL A 242 -13.68 4.26 19.68
N THR A 243 -14.00 3.49 20.73
CA THR A 243 -13.43 3.62 22.07
C THR A 243 -12.47 2.48 22.40
N ALA A 244 -11.71 2.60 23.51
CA ALA A 244 -10.85 1.54 24.00
C ALA A 244 -11.65 0.26 24.31
N GLU A 245 -12.83 0.39 24.90
CA GLU A 245 -13.72 -0.74 25.22
C GLU A 245 -14.18 -1.48 23.97
N ASP A 246 -14.43 -0.75 22.86
CA ASP A 246 -14.75 -1.39 21.57
C ASP A 246 -13.59 -2.22 21.04
N ILE A 247 -12.36 -1.68 21.16
CA ILE A 247 -11.14 -2.36 20.72
C ILE A 247 -10.91 -3.64 21.54
N GLU A 248 -11.02 -3.54 22.87
CA GLU A 248 -10.86 -4.68 23.77
C GLU A 248 -11.94 -5.76 23.58
N ALA A 249 -13.17 -5.34 23.24
CA ALA A 249 -14.28 -6.26 22.99
C ALA A 249 -14.17 -7.02 21.65
N VAL A 250 -13.58 -6.39 20.63
CA VAL A 250 -13.65 -6.90 19.24
C VAL A 250 -12.31 -7.41 18.74
N CYS A 251 -11.20 -6.74 19.10
CA CYS A 251 -9.90 -7.06 18.55
C CYS A 251 -9.27 -8.25 19.26
N THR A 252 -8.74 -9.18 18.48
CA THR A 252 -8.07 -10.35 18.99
C THR A 252 -6.59 -10.02 19.27
N THR A 253 -6.16 -10.21 20.50
CA THR A 253 -4.75 -10.07 20.87
C THR A 253 -3.94 -11.19 20.22
N GLN A 254 -2.94 -10.84 19.43
CA GLN A 254 -2.07 -11.85 18.83
C GLN A 254 -1.12 -12.43 19.88
N THR A 255 -1.08 -13.75 20.01
CA THR A 255 -0.17 -14.48 20.93
C THR A 255 1.29 -14.16 20.66
N ALA A 256 1.68 -13.92 19.39
CA ALA A 256 3.02 -13.52 19.02
C ALA A 256 3.42 -12.18 19.67
N ASN A 257 2.50 -11.21 19.74
CA ASN A 257 2.79 -9.92 20.38
C ASN A 257 3.03 -10.09 21.89
N LYS A 258 2.25 -10.95 22.54
CA LYS A 258 2.48 -11.26 23.98
C LYS A 258 3.86 -11.87 24.23
N ILE A 259 4.34 -12.73 23.33
CA ILE A 259 5.69 -13.32 23.42
C ILE A 259 6.77 -12.23 23.27
N PHE A 260 6.63 -11.33 22.30
CA PHE A 260 7.57 -10.23 22.12
C PHE A 260 7.53 -9.22 23.28
N ASP A 261 6.35 -8.92 23.80
CA ASP A 261 6.21 -8.06 25.00
C ASP A 261 6.83 -8.71 26.23
N MET A 262 6.68 -10.02 26.39
CA MET A 262 7.33 -10.79 27.46
C MET A 262 8.86 -10.74 27.32
N VAL A 263 9.40 -11.00 26.13
CA VAL A 263 10.85 -10.95 25.86
C VAL A 263 11.39 -9.54 26.11
N ARG A 264 10.69 -8.50 25.68
CA ARG A 264 11.04 -7.10 25.93
C ARG A 264 11.04 -6.78 27.42
N ALA A 265 10.00 -7.20 28.15
CA ALA A 265 9.92 -7.01 29.59
C ALA A 265 11.06 -7.74 30.35
N VAL A 266 11.46 -8.92 29.88
CA VAL A 266 12.62 -9.65 30.41
C VAL A 266 13.92 -8.90 30.15
N THR A 267 14.12 -8.36 28.94
CA THR A 267 15.33 -7.59 28.60
C THR A 267 15.39 -6.27 29.37
N GLU A 268 14.28 -5.63 29.64
CA GLU A 268 14.13 -4.41 30.45
C GLU A 268 14.17 -4.71 31.97
N ARG A 269 14.32 -6.00 32.38
CA ARG A 269 14.27 -6.48 33.75
C ARG A 269 13.00 -6.09 34.53
N ASN A 270 11.90 -5.91 33.80
CA ASN A 270 10.61 -5.60 34.39
C ASN A 270 9.83 -6.90 34.66
N GLN A 271 10.09 -7.47 35.84
CA GLN A 271 9.57 -8.76 36.28
C GLN A 271 8.03 -8.81 36.32
N LYS A 272 7.38 -7.69 36.70
CA LYS A 272 5.92 -7.61 36.79
C LYS A 272 5.30 -7.71 35.41
N ARG A 273 5.82 -6.97 34.42
CA ARG A 273 5.31 -6.97 33.03
C ARG A 273 5.67 -8.25 32.26
N ALA A 274 6.69 -8.99 32.70
CA ALA A 274 7.06 -10.26 32.08
C ALA A 274 6.15 -11.42 32.50
N LEU A 275 5.37 -11.26 33.57
CA LEU A 275 4.45 -12.27 34.12
C LEU A 275 2.96 -11.98 33.83
N GLU A 276 2.63 -10.81 33.27
CA GLU A 276 1.33 -10.43 32.76
C GLU A 276 1.15 -10.90 31.30
#